data_eb445d069c17e902a4301433656a0001
#
_entry.id   eb445d069c17e902a4301433656a0001
#
_cell.length_a   1.000
_cell.length_b   1.000
_cell.length_c   1.000
_cell.angle_alpha   90.00
_cell.angle_beta   90.00
_cell.angle_gamma   90.00
#
_symmetry.space_group_name_H-M   'P 1'
#
loop_
_entity.id
_entity.type
_entity.pdbx_description
1 polymer ?
#
loop_
_entity_poly.entity_id
_entity_poly.type
_entity_poly.pdbx_seq_one_letter_code
_entity_poly.pdbx_strand_id
1 'polypeptide(L)'
;MSDPQAPAAETYWHLWTDADGISRQERCTISQFTLGRLGERNSPQFSRGLIKDGNAFVTYLPVGWVGPWHENPEPKWIYVLRGAWTVTSMDGQIALMKAGEYSYGGDQGCIMTPDGRTGHLSAQVGDEP
;
A
#
# COMPACT_ATOMS: atom_id res chain seq x y z
N MET A 1 -3.13 34.56 15.90
CA MET A 1 -2.69 33.29 15.27
C MET A 1 -3.89 32.60 14.65
N SER A 2 -3.77 32.17 13.44
CA SER A 2 -4.79 31.36 12.79
C SER A 2 -4.77 29.94 13.37
N ASP A 3 -5.93 29.28 13.43
CA ASP A 3 -6.01 27.88 13.79
C ASP A 3 -5.24 27.03 12.77
N PRO A 4 -4.58 25.94 13.21
CA PRO A 4 -3.92 25.05 12.28
C PRO A 4 -4.94 24.40 11.33
N GLN A 5 -4.56 24.31 10.07
CA GLN A 5 -5.40 23.68 9.07
C GLN A 5 -5.06 22.20 8.94
N ALA A 6 -6.07 21.36 8.75
CA ALA A 6 -5.87 19.95 8.45
C ALA A 6 -5.10 19.81 7.14
N PRO A 7 -4.20 18.81 7.04
CA PRO A 7 -3.47 18.56 5.82
C PRO A 7 -4.40 18.13 4.69
N ALA A 8 -3.94 18.31 3.46
CA ALA A 8 -4.60 17.73 2.30
C ALA A 8 -4.60 16.20 2.41
N ALA A 9 -5.55 15.56 1.76
CA ALA A 9 -5.60 14.11 1.73
C ALA A 9 -4.40 13.52 1.01
N GLU A 10 -3.84 12.45 1.54
CA GLU A 10 -2.80 11.65 0.89
C GLU A 10 -3.46 10.59 0.01
N THR A 11 -2.85 10.28 -1.12
CA THR A 11 -3.36 9.24 -2.01
C THR A 11 -2.52 7.98 -1.92
N TYR A 12 -3.18 6.85 -2.14
CA TYR A 12 -2.50 5.55 -2.12
C TYR A 12 -3.19 4.58 -3.08
N TRP A 13 -2.49 3.53 -3.47
CA TRP A 13 -3.08 2.42 -4.21
C TRP A 13 -3.69 1.41 -3.24
N HIS A 14 -4.97 1.11 -3.43
CA HIS A 14 -5.67 0.10 -2.67
C HIS A 14 -5.83 -1.17 -3.52
N LEU A 15 -5.14 -2.21 -3.14
CA LEU A 15 -5.29 -3.55 -3.69
C LEU A 15 -6.31 -4.29 -2.82
N TRP A 16 -7.34 -4.85 -3.43
CA TRP A 16 -8.43 -5.48 -2.70
C TRP A 16 -9.01 -6.65 -3.49
N THR A 17 -9.79 -7.50 -2.84
CA THR A 17 -10.44 -8.67 -3.45
C THR A 17 -11.93 -8.41 -3.57
N ASP A 18 -12.49 -8.54 -4.76
CA ASP A 18 -13.92 -8.36 -4.98
C ASP A 18 -14.74 -9.60 -4.59
N ALA A 19 -16.06 -9.52 -4.76
CA ALA A 19 -16.97 -10.58 -4.37
C ALA A 19 -16.76 -11.88 -5.17
N ASP A 20 -16.18 -11.80 -6.35
CA ASP A 20 -15.87 -12.95 -7.19
C ASP A 20 -14.49 -13.56 -6.90
N GLY A 21 -13.76 -13.02 -5.94
CA GLY A 21 -12.42 -13.46 -5.58
C GLY A 21 -11.32 -12.94 -6.51
N ILE A 22 -11.59 -11.88 -7.27
CA ILE A 22 -10.64 -11.27 -8.20
C ILE A 22 -10.02 -10.05 -7.55
N SER A 23 -8.71 -9.94 -7.59
CA SER A 23 -8.05 -8.76 -7.07
C SER A 23 -8.18 -7.58 -8.03
N ARG A 24 -8.36 -6.39 -7.45
CA ARG A 24 -8.52 -5.13 -8.15
C ARG A 24 -7.69 -4.06 -7.47
N GLN A 25 -7.41 -3.00 -8.19
CA GLN A 25 -6.69 -1.85 -7.64
C GLN A 25 -7.42 -0.56 -7.96
N GLU A 26 -7.41 0.37 -7.02
CA GLU A 26 -7.97 1.71 -7.20
C GLU A 26 -7.17 2.73 -6.41
N ARG A 27 -7.21 3.98 -6.87
CA ARG A 27 -6.62 5.11 -6.11
C ARG A 27 -7.60 5.52 -5.03
N CYS A 28 -7.12 5.53 -3.80
CA CYS A 28 -7.89 5.96 -2.63
C CYS A 28 -7.19 7.10 -1.92
N THR A 29 -7.89 7.72 -0.99
CA THR A 29 -7.35 8.81 -0.19
C THR A 29 -7.35 8.47 1.28
N ILE A 30 -6.26 8.85 1.97
CA ILE A 30 -6.20 8.89 3.42
C ILE A 30 -6.64 10.29 3.82
N SER A 31 -7.72 10.39 4.58
CA SER A 31 -8.29 11.64 5.07
C SER A 31 -8.65 11.52 6.54
N GLN A 32 -9.40 12.46 7.08
CA GLN A 32 -9.84 12.46 8.48
C GLN A 32 -8.67 12.51 9.46
N PHE A 33 -7.70 13.37 9.17
CA PHE A 33 -6.63 13.66 10.13
C PHE A 33 -7.20 14.39 11.33
N THR A 34 -6.82 13.93 12.51
CA THR A 34 -7.28 14.49 13.78
C THR A 34 -6.16 15.26 14.46
N LEU A 35 -6.44 16.49 14.88
CA LEU A 35 -5.52 17.28 15.67
C LEU A 35 -5.52 16.76 17.11
N GLY A 36 -4.37 16.36 17.60
CA GLY A 36 -4.21 15.83 18.94
C GLY A 36 -2.75 15.70 19.33
N ARG A 37 -2.52 15.20 20.53
CA ARG A 37 -1.17 15.02 21.06
C ARG A 37 -0.81 13.54 21.11
N LEU A 38 0.36 13.22 20.63
CA LEU A 38 0.97 11.89 20.80
C LEU A 38 1.88 11.93 22.03
N GLY A 39 1.25 11.80 23.20
CA GLY A 39 1.94 11.91 24.49
C GLY A 39 1.69 13.26 25.18
N GLU A 40 1.77 13.26 26.50
CA GLU A 40 1.35 14.40 27.33
C GLU A 40 2.19 15.67 27.13
N ARG A 41 3.45 15.51 26.77
CA ARG A 41 4.41 16.63 26.68
C ARG A 41 4.65 17.11 25.25
N ASN A 42 3.96 16.51 24.28
CA ASN A 42 4.15 16.88 22.88
C ASN A 42 3.20 18.00 22.46
N SER A 43 3.58 18.73 21.43
CA SER A 43 2.70 19.70 20.78
C SER A 43 1.63 19.00 19.97
N PRO A 44 0.45 19.62 19.78
CA PRO A 44 -0.59 19.05 18.93
C PRO A 44 -0.10 18.88 17.48
N GLN A 45 -0.50 17.78 16.87
CA GLN A 45 -0.19 17.47 15.47
C GLN A 45 -1.37 16.75 14.85
N PHE A 46 -1.47 16.82 13.54
CA PHE A 46 -2.48 16.07 12.81
C PHE A 46 -2.01 14.65 12.56
N SER A 47 -2.83 13.66 12.87
CA SER A 47 -2.51 12.27 12.64
C SER A 47 -3.74 11.46 12.22
N ARG A 48 -3.48 10.38 11.53
CA ARG A 48 -4.47 9.39 11.15
C ARG A 48 -3.85 8.01 11.38
N GLY A 49 -4.41 7.25 12.29
CA GLY A 49 -3.97 5.88 12.52
C GLY A 49 -4.24 4.99 11.32
N LEU A 50 -3.25 4.24 10.88
CA LEU A 50 -3.38 3.31 9.75
C LEU A 50 -3.52 1.87 10.22
N ILE A 51 -2.79 1.49 11.26
CA ILE A 51 -2.88 0.18 11.91
C ILE A 51 -2.75 0.40 13.41
N LYS A 52 -3.37 -0.47 14.18
CA LYS A 52 -3.30 -0.39 15.65
C LYS A 52 -2.14 -1.22 16.21
N ASP A 53 -2.00 -2.46 15.74
CA ASP A 53 -0.97 -3.39 16.16
C ASP A 53 -0.35 -4.03 14.92
N GLY A 54 0.93 -4.33 14.98
CA GLY A 54 1.60 -4.97 13.85
C GLY A 54 3.11 -4.90 13.93
N ASN A 55 3.74 -5.38 12.87
CA ASN A 55 5.19 -5.35 12.67
C ASN A 55 5.52 -4.39 11.54
N ALA A 56 6.72 -3.88 11.58
CA ALA A 56 7.26 -3.06 10.50
C ALA A 56 8.58 -3.67 10.01
N PHE A 57 8.75 -3.71 8.70
CA PHE A 57 9.94 -4.25 8.05
C PHE A 57 10.49 -3.24 7.05
N VAL A 58 11.79 -3.24 6.86
CA VAL A 58 12.43 -2.62 5.71
C VAL A 58 12.84 -3.75 4.77
N THR A 59 12.37 -3.69 3.54
CA THR A 59 12.59 -4.75 2.56
C THR A 59 13.25 -4.17 1.31
N TYR A 60 14.24 -4.86 0.78
CA TYR A 60 14.84 -4.55 -0.51
C TYR A 60 14.42 -5.58 -1.54
N LEU A 61 13.97 -5.09 -2.69
CA LEU A 61 13.76 -5.92 -3.86
C LEU A 61 14.97 -5.77 -4.77
N PRO A 62 15.78 -6.83 -4.97
CA PRO A 62 16.95 -6.72 -5.83
C PRO A 62 16.56 -6.32 -7.25
N VAL A 63 17.50 -5.71 -7.97
CA VAL A 63 17.28 -5.37 -9.38
C VAL A 63 16.91 -6.63 -10.16
N GLY A 64 15.81 -6.58 -10.91
CA GLY A 64 15.29 -7.72 -11.66
C GLY A 64 14.38 -8.65 -10.87
N TRP A 65 14.11 -8.37 -9.60
CA TRP A 65 13.25 -9.21 -8.76
C TRP A 65 11.82 -9.25 -9.31
N VAL A 66 11.24 -10.45 -9.34
CA VAL A 66 9.83 -10.68 -9.67
C VAL A 66 9.22 -11.52 -8.57
N GLY A 67 8.11 -11.04 -8.02
CA GLY A 67 7.27 -11.80 -7.10
C GLY A 67 6.16 -12.50 -7.90
N PRO A 68 6.11 -13.83 -7.88
CA PRO A 68 5.05 -14.56 -8.61
C PRO A 68 3.67 -14.25 -8.05
N TRP A 69 2.63 -14.66 -8.75
CA TRP A 69 1.26 -14.50 -8.30
C TRP A 69 1.06 -15.08 -6.90
N HIS A 70 0.68 -14.23 -5.96
CA HIS A 70 0.40 -14.62 -4.57
C HIS A 70 -0.43 -13.54 -3.88
N GLU A 71 -1.17 -13.93 -2.87
CA GLU A 71 -1.85 -13.00 -1.98
C GLU A 71 -0.87 -12.41 -0.97
N ASN A 72 -1.17 -11.21 -0.46
CA ASN A 72 -0.57 -10.78 0.80
C ASN A 72 -1.10 -11.69 1.91
N PRO A 73 -0.24 -12.31 2.73
CA PRO A 73 -0.73 -13.20 3.79
C PRO A 73 -1.61 -12.48 4.82
N GLU A 74 -1.31 -11.20 5.07
CA GLU A 74 -2.07 -10.34 5.97
C GLU A 74 -2.18 -8.96 5.34
N PRO A 75 -3.22 -8.17 5.67
CA PRO A 75 -3.29 -6.79 5.22
C PRO A 75 -2.07 -5.99 5.66
N LYS A 76 -1.50 -5.21 4.76
CA LYS A 76 -0.32 -4.42 5.09
C LYS A 76 -0.26 -3.13 4.30
N TRP A 77 0.35 -2.12 4.91
CA TRP A 77 0.75 -0.89 4.25
C TRP A 77 2.18 -1.04 3.76
N ILE A 78 2.43 -0.54 2.55
CA ILE A 78 3.75 -0.52 1.94
C ILE A 78 4.05 0.93 1.56
N TYR A 79 5.21 1.41 1.99
CA TYR A 79 5.71 2.73 1.63
C TYR A 79 7.01 2.57 0.87
N VAL A 80 7.09 3.16 -0.33
CA VAL A 80 8.29 3.09 -1.17
C VAL A 80 9.27 4.18 -0.75
N LEU A 81 10.41 3.77 -0.21
CA LEU A 81 11.47 4.69 0.20
C LEU A 81 12.34 5.12 -0.98
N ARG A 82 12.70 4.18 -1.85
CA ARG A 82 13.58 4.40 -3.01
C ARG A 82 13.23 3.43 -4.12
N GLY A 83 13.66 3.77 -5.35
CA GLY A 83 13.43 2.91 -6.49
C GLY A 83 11.98 2.90 -6.94
N ALA A 84 11.60 1.84 -7.62
CA ALA A 84 10.25 1.67 -8.13
C ALA A 84 9.91 0.18 -8.24
N TRP A 85 8.62 -0.11 -8.15
CA TRP A 85 8.09 -1.45 -8.36
C TRP A 85 6.71 -1.38 -8.99
N THR A 86 6.28 -2.48 -9.58
CA THR A 86 4.92 -2.63 -10.12
C THR A 86 4.16 -3.70 -9.38
N VAL A 87 2.86 -3.49 -9.25
CA VAL A 87 1.91 -4.49 -8.76
C VAL A 87 0.84 -4.66 -9.84
N THR A 88 0.66 -5.89 -10.28
CA THR A 88 -0.36 -6.26 -11.27
C THR A 88 -1.45 -7.05 -10.56
N SER A 89 -2.68 -6.57 -10.61
CA SER A 89 -3.83 -7.29 -10.07
C SER A 89 -4.40 -8.27 -11.10
N MET A 90 -5.24 -9.19 -10.62
CA MET A 90 -5.82 -10.24 -11.46
C MET A 90 -6.71 -9.70 -12.59
N ASP A 91 -7.24 -8.49 -12.44
CA ASP A 91 -8.02 -7.81 -13.49
C ASP A 91 -7.14 -7.17 -14.57
N GLY A 92 -5.80 -7.32 -14.47
CA GLY A 92 -4.83 -6.82 -15.44
C GLY A 92 -4.37 -5.40 -15.22
N GLN A 93 -4.84 -4.71 -14.19
CA GLN A 93 -4.37 -3.36 -13.89
C GLN A 93 -2.96 -3.40 -13.29
N ILE A 94 -2.09 -2.53 -13.78
CA ILE A 94 -0.71 -2.40 -13.31
C ILE A 94 -0.57 -1.06 -12.61
N ALA A 95 -0.13 -1.10 -11.35
CA ALA A 95 0.22 0.10 -10.58
C ALA A 95 1.74 0.21 -10.52
N LEU A 96 2.28 1.30 -11.06
CA LEU A 96 3.69 1.65 -10.90
C LEU A 96 3.82 2.57 -9.69
N MET A 97 4.64 2.17 -8.73
CA MET A 97 4.86 2.93 -7.50
C MET A 97 6.33 3.31 -7.37
N LYS A 98 6.56 4.59 -7.16
CA LYS A 98 7.89 5.20 -6.99
C LYS A 98 8.06 5.68 -5.56
N ALA A 99 9.26 6.14 -5.23
CA ALA A 99 9.57 6.70 -3.93
C ALA A 99 8.52 7.75 -3.49
N GLY A 100 8.05 7.65 -2.26
CA GLY A 100 7.03 8.52 -1.69
C GLY A 100 5.59 8.03 -1.88
N GLU A 101 5.38 6.95 -2.61
CA GLU A 101 4.04 6.39 -2.84
C GLU A 101 3.74 5.25 -1.89
N TYR A 102 2.44 5.07 -1.59
CA TYR A 102 1.95 4.01 -0.71
C TYR A 102 1.08 3.04 -1.46
N SER A 103 1.00 1.81 -0.92
CA SER A 103 -0.05 0.87 -1.29
C SER A 103 -0.60 0.17 -0.05
N TYR A 104 -1.83 -0.30 -0.16
CA TYR A 104 -2.44 -1.17 0.84
C TYR A 104 -2.73 -2.52 0.21
N GLY A 105 -2.09 -3.56 0.73
CA GLY A 105 -2.24 -4.93 0.25
C GLY A 105 -3.35 -5.66 0.95
N GLY A 106 -4.57 -5.52 0.44
CA GLY A 106 -5.78 -6.12 1.00
C GLY A 106 -6.38 -7.21 0.12
N ASP A 107 -5.57 -7.93 -0.62
CA ASP A 107 -5.98 -8.94 -1.60
C ASP A 107 -6.10 -10.36 -1.05
N GLN A 108 -6.43 -10.49 0.22
CA GLN A 108 -6.71 -11.79 0.83
C GLN A 108 -8.03 -12.36 0.30
N GLY A 109 -8.13 -13.67 0.18
CA GLY A 109 -9.35 -14.36 -0.25
C GLY A 109 -9.55 -14.42 -1.75
N CYS A 110 -8.50 -14.26 -2.56
CA CYS A 110 -8.58 -14.44 -4.00
C CYS A 110 -8.79 -15.91 -4.38
N ILE A 111 -9.48 -16.14 -5.49
CA ILE A 111 -9.49 -17.44 -6.14
C ILE A 111 -8.15 -17.71 -6.81
N MET A 112 -7.85 -18.96 -7.11
CA MET A 112 -6.80 -19.35 -8.01
C MET A 112 -7.42 -19.58 -9.39
N THR A 113 -6.97 -18.82 -10.41
CA THR A 113 -7.44 -19.03 -11.77
C THR A 113 -6.85 -20.32 -12.38
N PRO A 114 -7.47 -20.89 -13.43
CA PRO A 114 -6.90 -22.09 -14.08
C PRO A 114 -5.48 -21.89 -14.62
N ASP A 115 -5.12 -20.66 -14.99
CA ASP A 115 -3.77 -20.32 -15.47
C ASP A 115 -2.82 -19.89 -14.34
N GLY A 116 -3.22 -20.07 -13.07
CA GLY A 116 -2.34 -19.91 -11.91
C GLY A 116 -2.24 -18.51 -11.35
N ARG A 117 -3.16 -17.60 -11.68
CA ARG A 117 -3.18 -16.25 -11.11
C ARG A 117 -3.98 -16.23 -9.82
N THR A 118 -3.41 -15.58 -8.81
CA THR A 118 -4.09 -15.29 -7.54
C THR A 118 -3.39 -14.11 -6.88
N GLY A 119 -4.13 -13.27 -6.17
CA GLY A 119 -3.55 -12.11 -5.52
C GLY A 119 -2.96 -11.12 -6.51
N HIS A 120 -1.66 -10.97 -6.49
CA HIS A 120 -0.95 -10.02 -7.34
C HIS A 120 0.38 -10.57 -7.84
N LEU A 121 0.82 -10.03 -8.96
CA LEU A 121 2.18 -10.20 -9.48
C LEU A 121 2.93 -8.90 -9.23
N SER A 122 4.16 -8.97 -8.77
CA SER A 122 4.95 -7.78 -8.52
C SER A 122 6.33 -7.88 -9.15
N ALA A 123 6.91 -6.73 -9.47
CA ALA A 123 8.22 -6.67 -10.08
C ALA A 123 8.95 -5.40 -9.67
N GLN A 124 10.23 -5.52 -9.39
CA GLN A 124 11.12 -4.38 -9.24
C GLN A 124 11.36 -3.75 -10.62
N VAL A 125 11.42 -2.43 -10.68
CA VAL A 125 11.61 -1.66 -11.91
C VAL A 125 12.81 -0.73 -11.76
N GLY A 126 13.63 -0.66 -12.81
CA GLY A 126 14.79 0.22 -12.85
C GLY A 126 16.06 -0.46 -12.33
N ASP A 127 17.09 0.35 -12.13
CA ASP A 127 18.44 -0.11 -11.76
C ASP A 127 18.81 0.22 -10.31
N GLU A 128 17.84 0.65 -9.51
CA GLU A 128 17.95 0.87 -8.07
C GLU A 128 17.05 -0.13 -7.32
N PRO A 129 17.62 -0.94 -6.38
CA PRO A 129 16.79 -1.85 -5.57
C PRO A 129 15.86 -1.09 -4.62
#